data_64d5facd3e9c822462f6acb136118f6c
#
_entry.id   64d5facd3e9c822462f6acb136118f6c
#
_cell.length_a   1.000
_cell.length_b   1.000
_cell.length_c   1.000
_cell.angle_alpha   90.00
_cell.angle_beta   90.00
_cell.angle_gamma   90.00
#
_symmetry.space_group_name_H-M   'P 1'
#
loop_
_entity.id
_entity.type
_entity.pdbx_description
1 polymer ?
#
loop_
_entity_poly.entity_id
_entity_poly.type
_entity_poly.pdbx_seq_one_letter_code
_entity_poly.pdbx_strand_id
1 'polypeptide(L)'
;MASLNEIVERKDKPVLKIFFSFIGSIILIDFIMVLSKRLIGKFPIVSNLLVVFSVIILCSLIIIKFFSKYSYTLEDKQLIFCRLIGKRSFEMLRLNFNEILYVKPYQKAGNEKTKYDYKFILDSDFENSYVGEFEREGKHSLFIFKPSSQMINEINRNVKK
;
A
#
# COMPACT_ATOMS: atom_id res chain seq x y z
N MET A 1 18.45 -21.60 2.48
CA MET A 1 18.11 -20.90 1.21
C MET A 1 18.48 -19.44 1.36
N ALA A 2 19.01 -18.78 0.31
CA ALA A 2 19.31 -17.36 0.40
C ALA A 2 17.98 -16.57 0.49
N SER A 3 17.83 -15.74 1.51
CA SER A 3 16.72 -14.83 1.60
C SER A 3 16.89 -13.76 0.53
N LEU A 4 15.89 -13.59 -0.35
CA LEU A 4 15.86 -12.52 -1.35
C LEU A 4 14.94 -11.43 -0.84
N ASN A 5 15.49 -10.24 -0.62
CA ASN A 5 14.72 -9.07 -0.18
C ASN A 5 14.84 -7.97 -1.23
N GLU A 6 13.71 -7.42 -1.65
CA GLU A 6 13.61 -6.34 -2.61
C GLU A 6 12.76 -5.21 -2.04
N ILE A 7 13.30 -4.00 -2.08
CA ILE A 7 12.59 -2.79 -1.65
C ILE A 7 12.16 -2.02 -2.89
N VAL A 8 10.86 -1.84 -3.03
CA VAL A 8 10.27 -1.05 -4.11
C VAL A 8 9.96 0.35 -3.60
N GLU A 9 10.62 1.30 -4.23
CA GLU A 9 10.43 2.73 -3.98
C GLU A 9 9.78 3.39 -5.19
N ARG A 10 9.11 4.51 -4.94
CA ARG A 10 8.56 5.33 -6.02
C ARG A 10 9.71 5.99 -6.78
N LYS A 11 9.77 5.79 -8.11
CA LYS A 11 10.83 6.37 -8.96
C LYS A 11 10.83 7.90 -8.91
N ASP A 12 9.64 8.50 -8.99
CA ASP A 12 9.49 9.95 -8.95
C ASP A 12 8.73 10.35 -7.69
N LYS A 13 9.30 11.26 -6.91
CA LYS A 13 8.59 11.89 -5.81
C LYS A 13 7.65 12.93 -6.42
N PRO A 14 6.33 12.76 -6.36
CA PRO A 14 5.40 13.70 -6.97
C PRO A 14 5.27 14.97 -6.10
N VAL A 15 6.32 15.81 -6.12
CA VAL A 15 6.43 17.02 -5.27
C VAL A 15 5.19 17.90 -5.41
N LEU A 16 4.72 18.13 -6.64
CA LEU A 16 3.51 18.89 -6.90
C LEU A 16 2.26 18.26 -6.24
N LYS A 17 2.09 16.92 -6.34
CA LYS A 17 0.95 16.25 -5.70
C LYS A 17 1.02 16.32 -4.18
N ILE A 18 2.23 16.25 -3.62
CA ILE A 18 2.46 16.43 -2.18
C ILE A 18 2.08 17.85 -1.77
N PHE A 19 2.55 18.85 -2.51
CA PHE A 19 2.27 20.26 -2.25
C PHE A 19 0.76 20.56 -2.29
N PHE A 20 0.06 20.13 -3.35
CA PHE A 20 -1.40 20.29 -3.44
C PHE A 20 -2.15 19.53 -2.34
N SER A 21 -1.64 18.36 -1.92
CA SER A 21 -2.23 17.62 -0.81
C SER A 21 -2.12 18.38 0.51
N PHE A 22 -1.00 19.07 0.76
CA PHE A 22 -0.84 19.93 1.94
C PHE A 22 -1.78 21.12 1.90
N ILE A 23 -1.87 21.84 0.77
CA ILE A 23 -2.81 22.98 0.61
C ILE A 23 -4.24 22.51 0.85
N GLY A 24 -4.66 21.40 0.23
CA GLY A 24 -6.00 20.85 0.43
C GLY A 24 -6.27 20.47 1.89
N SER A 25 -5.26 19.97 2.60
CA SER A 25 -5.38 19.64 4.02
C SER A 25 -5.57 20.89 4.89
N ILE A 26 -4.87 21.98 4.59
CA ILE A 26 -5.03 23.25 5.31
C ILE A 26 -6.46 23.79 5.13
N ILE A 27 -6.95 23.85 3.89
CA ILE A 27 -8.32 24.31 3.59
C ILE A 27 -9.35 23.43 4.32
N LEU A 28 -9.14 22.12 4.35
CA LEU A 28 -10.05 21.18 5.02
C LEU A 28 -10.05 21.39 6.54
N ILE A 29 -8.87 21.63 7.14
CA ILE A 29 -8.75 21.91 8.57
C ILE A 29 -9.46 23.22 8.94
N ASP A 30 -9.27 24.27 8.14
CA ASP A 30 -9.96 25.56 8.36
C ASP A 30 -11.48 25.40 8.25
N PHE A 31 -11.95 24.64 7.27
CA PHE A 31 -13.38 24.32 7.14
C PHE A 31 -13.91 23.57 8.35
N ILE A 32 -13.20 22.54 8.83
CA ILE A 32 -13.57 21.77 10.05
C ILE A 32 -13.60 22.71 11.27
N MET A 33 -12.62 23.62 11.39
CA MET A 33 -12.55 24.59 12.48
C MET A 33 -13.78 25.50 12.51
N VAL A 34 -14.16 26.09 11.37
CA VAL A 34 -15.33 26.94 11.27
C VAL A 34 -16.60 26.17 11.58
N LEU A 35 -16.74 24.97 11.03
CA LEU A 35 -17.91 24.13 11.23
C LEU A 35 -18.05 23.68 12.69
N SER A 36 -16.95 23.27 13.32
CA SER A 36 -16.96 22.84 14.72
C SER A 36 -17.31 23.97 15.68
N LYS A 37 -16.82 25.18 15.44
CA LYS A 37 -17.21 26.37 16.22
C LYS A 37 -18.69 26.69 16.09
N ARG A 38 -19.24 26.52 14.90
CA ARG A 38 -20.66 26.78 14.63
C ARG A 38 -21.59 25.74 15.28
N LEU A 39 -21.23 24.48 15.22
CA LEU A 39 -22.08 23.38 15.71
C LEU A 39 -21.86 23.08 17.19
N ILE A 40 -20.64 23.17 17.67
CA ILE A 40 -20.22 22.72 19.02
C ILE A 40 -19.68 23.91 19.85
N GLY A 41 -19.99 25.12 19.45
CA GLY A 41 -19.46 26.36 20.07
C GLY A 41 -19.75 26.49 21.58
N LYS A 42 -20.75 25.77 22.10
CA LYS A 42 -21.05 25.67 23.53
C LYS A 42 -19.97 24.88 24.32
N PHE A 43 -19.17 24.06 23.64
CA PHE A 43 -18.15 23.21 24.24
C PHE A 43 -16.79 23.43 23.56
N PRO A 44 -16.06 24.50 23.91
CA PRO A 44 -14.83 24.87 23.20
C PRO A 44 -13.74 23.80 23.28
N ILE A 45 -13.67 23.03 24.36
CA ILE A 45 -12.70 21.93 24.52
C ILE A 45 -12.94 20.84 23.48
N VAL A 46 -14.20 20.46 23.27
CA VAL A 46 -14.58 19.41 22.29
C VAL A 46 -14.27 19.88 20.87
N SER A 47 -14.57 21.13 20.55
CA SER A 47 -14.26 21.74 19.26
C SER A 47 -12.75 21.72 18.96
N ASN A 48 -11.91 22.13 19.93
CA ASN A 48 -10.46 22.13 19.76
C ASN A 48 -9.89 20.70 19.62
N LEU A 49 -10.40 19.75 20.40
CA LEU A 49 -9.99 18.35 20.34
C LEU A 49 -10.27 17.75 18.94
N LEU A 50 -11.44 18.05 18.38
CA LEU A 50 -11.83 17.60 17.04
C LEU A 50 -10.86 18.11 15.97
N VAL A 51 -10.45 19.38 16.05
CA VAL A 51 -9.47 19.97 15.13
C VAL A 51 -8.12 19.26 15.26
N VAL A 52 -7.62 19.03 16.47
CA VAL A 52 -6.35 18.33 16.72
C VAL A 52 -6.38 16.92 16.14
N PHE A 53 -7.44 16.15 16.37
CA PHE A 53 -7.60 14.82 15.78
C PHE A 53 -7.62 14.86 14.25
N SER A 54 -8.28 15.84 13.67
CA SER A 54 -8.32 16.01 12.20
C SER A 54 -6.93 16.26 11.62
N VAL A 55 -6.12 17.08 12.27
CA VAL A 55 -4.72 17.34 11.86
C VAL A 55 -3.90 16.06 11.92
N ILE A 56 -3.98 15.30 13.01
CA ILE A 56 -3.24 14.04 13.18
C ILE A 56 -3.62 13.04 12.08
N ILE A 57 -4.91 12.88 11.78
CA ILE A 57 -5.40 11.97 10.75
C ILE A 57 -4.88 12.39 9.37
N LEU A 58 -5.02 13.67 9.00
CA LEU A 58 -4.60 14.18 7.69
C LEU A 58 -3.08 14.04 7.50
N CYS A 59 -2.28 14.40 8.49
CA CYS A 59 -0.83 14.21 8.44
C CYS A 59 -0.45 12.74 8.28
N SER A 60 -1.10 11.84 9.02
CA SER A 60 -0.87 10.40 8.92
C SER A 60 -1.19 9.86 7.53
N LEU A 61 -2.31 10.29 6.92
CA LEU A 61 -2.69 9.89 5.57
C LEU A 61 -1.68 10.37 4.52
N ILE A 62 -1.17 11.60 4.65
CA ILE A 62 -0.14 12.13 3.74
C ILE A 62 1.13 11.29 3.86
N ILE A 63 1.60 11.00 5.08
CA ILE A 63 2.79 10.20 5.31
C ILE A 63 2.64 8.80 4.70
N ILE A 64 1.53 8.11 4.99
CA ILE A 64 1.26 6.78 4.46
C ILE A 64 1.19 6.79 2.93
N LYS A 65 0.54 7.78 2.34
CA LYS A 65 0.33 7.85 0.89
C LYS A 65 1.60 8.15 0.11
N PHE A 66 2.44 9.06 0.60
CA PHE A 66 3.57 9.59 -0.17
C PHE A 66 4.94 9.06 0.27
N PHE A 67 5.09 8.61 1.51
CA PHE A 67 6.37 8.20 2.09
C PHE A 67 6.47 6.70 2.39
N SER A 68 5.42 5.91 2.11
CA SER A 68 5.52 4.46 2.24
C SER A 68 6.29 3.85 1.08
N LYS A 69 7.00 2.76 1.36
CA LYS A 69 7.65 1.86 0.41
C LYS A 69 7.10 0.46 0.62
N TYR A 70 7.30 -0.43 -0.34
CA TYR A 70 7.00 -1.84 -0.16
C TYR A 70 8.29 -2.65 -0.17
N SER A 71 8.35 -3.68 0.67
CA SER A 71 9.40 -4.69 0.65
C SER A 71 8.77 -6.03 0.34
N TYR A 72 9.39 -6.76 -0.57
CA TYR A 72 9.04 -8.14 -0.91
C TYR A 72 10.19 -9.02 -0.46
N THR A 73 9.89 -9.98 0.38
CA THR A 73 10.88 -10.92 0.92
C THR A 73 10.50 -12.34 0.57
N LEU A 74 11.45 -13.07 -0.01
CA LEU A 74 11.35 -14.51 -0.22
C LEU A 74 12.22 -15.19 0.84
N GLU A 75 11.61 -15.93 1.74
CA GLU A 75 12.29 -16.65 2.81
C GLU A 75 11.51 -17.93 3.15
N ASP A 76 12.22 -19.02 3.38
CA ASP A 76 11.66 -20.31 3.86
C ASP A 76 10.37 -20.77 3.14
N LYS A 77 10.36 -20.69 1.81
CA LYS A 77 9.20 -21.00 0.97
C LYS A 77 7.97 -20.09 1.20
N GLN A 78 8.20 -18.89 1.70
CA GLN A 78 7.18 -17.89 1.91
C GLN A 78 7.48 -16.64 1.11
N LEU A 79 6.43 -15.98 0.64
CA LEU A 79 6.45 -14.65 0.04
C LEU A 79 5.82 -13.67 1.03
N ILE A 80 6.61 -12.74 1.52
CA ILE A 80 6.20 -11.79 2.56
C ILE A 80 6.18 -10.39 1.95
N PHE A 81 5.05 -9.71 2.10
CA PHE A 81 4.87 -8.32 1.69
C PHE A 81 4.81 -7.42 2.91
N CYS A 82 5.75 -6.49 3.00
CA CYS A 82 5.79 -5.50 4.07
C CYS A 82 5.62 -4.09 3.52
N ARG A 83 4.93 -3.24 4.27
CA ARG A 83 4.92 -1.78 4.06
C ARG A 83 5.94 -1.14 4.97
N LEU A 84 6.86 -0.37 4.40
CA LEU A 84 7.87 0.37 5.12
C LEU A 84 7.43 1.84 5.25
N ILE A 85 7.43 2.38 6.47
CA ILE A 85 7.16 3.79 6.75
C ILE A 85 8.28 4.30 7.65
N GLY A 86 9.19 5.10 7.09
CA GLY A 86 10.42 5.48 7.78
C GLY A 86 11.28 4.26 8.13
N LYS A 87 11.51 4.04 9.43
CA LYS A 87 12.27 2.89 9.95
C LYS A 87 11.39 1.71 10.38
N ARG A 88 10.08 1.83 10.30
CA ARG A 88 9.14 0.79 10.73
C ARG A 88 8.69 -0.06 9.55
N SER A 89 8.64 -1.37 9.76
CA SER A 89 8.12 -2.36 8.82
C SER A 89 6.80 -2.93 9.35
N PHE A 90 5.79 -2.95 8.50
CA PHE A 90 4.48 -3.52 8.80
C PHE A 90 4.21 -4.65 7.82
N GLU A 91 4.10 -5.88 8.33
CA GLU A 91 3.72 -7.02 7.52
C GLU A 91 2.26 -6.88 7.08
N MET A 92 2.03 -6.91 5.76
CA MET A 92 0.71 -6.74 5.16
C MET A 92 0.12 -8.07 4.71
N LEU A 93 0.96 -8.96 4.20
CA LEU A 93 0.55 -10.27 3.70
C LEU A 93 1.74 -11.22 3.74
N ARG A 94 1.51 -12.44 4.20
CA ARG A 94 2.46 -13.56 4.20
C ARG A 94 1.79 -14.75 3.53
N LEU A 95 2.40 -15.26 2.48
CA LEU A 95 1.90 -16.37 1.68
C LEU A 95 2.92 -17.50 1.65
N ASN A 96 2.47 -18.73 1.93
CA ASN A 96 3.24 -19.92 1.59
C ASN A 96 3.12 -20.19 0.09
N PHE A 97 4.15 -20.71 -0.56
CA PHE A 97 4.07 -21.04 -1.99
C PHE A 97 2.96 -22.05 -2.31
N ASN A 98 2.60 -22.90 -1.37
CA ASN A 98 1.49 -23.84 -1.54
C ASN A 98 0.10 -23.17 -1.61
N GLU A 99 -0.03 -21.96 -1.08
CA GLU A 99 -1.26 -21.18 -1.15
C GLU A 99 -1.39 -20.42 -2.47
N ILE A 100 -0.26 -20.20 -3.19
CA ILE A 100 -0.23 -19.42 -4.42
C ILE A 100 -0.61 -20.31 -5.61
N LEU A 101 -1.72 -19.98 -6.25
CA LEU A 101 -2.24 -20.71 -7.40
C LEU A 101 -1.47 -20.36 -8.69
N TYR A 102 -1.25 -19.07 -8.91
CA TYR A 102 -0.44 -18.59 -10.02
C TYR A 102 0.11 -17.18 -9.77
N VAL A 103 1.16 -16.84 -10.53
CA VAL A 103 1.67 -15.47 -10.68
C VAL A 103 1.90 -15.22 -12.17
N LYS A 104 1.25 -14.21 -12.74
CA LYS A 104 1.30 -13.90 -14.17
C LYS A 104 1.54 -12.40 -14.40
N PRO A 105 2.16 -11.99 -15.52
CA PRO A 105 2.24 -10.59 -15.90
C PRO A 105 0.85 -9.95 -15.97
N TYR A 106 0.73 -8.70 -15.52
CA TYR A 106 -0.54 -7.96 -15.54
C TYR A 106 -1.22 -7.95 -16.90
N GLN A 107 -0.45 -7.76 -17.98
CA GLN A 107 -0.95 -7.76 -19.37
C GLN A 107 -1.65 -9.07 -19.78
N LYS A 108 -1.31 -10.21 -19.13
CA LYS A 108 -1.90 -11.52 -19.41
C LYS A 108 -3.01 -11.95 -18.46
N ALA A 109 -3.08 -11.32 -17.29
CA ALA A 109 -3.99 -11.73 -16.21
C ALA A 109 -4.91 -10.61 -15.73
N GLY A 110 -4.56 -9.35 -15.98
CA GLY A 110 -5.30 -8.18 -15.51
C GLY A 110 -6.20 -7.60 -16.57
N ASN A 111 -7.46 -7.36 -16.22
CA ASN A 111 -8.30 -6.38 -16.88
C ASN A 111 -8.34 -5.14 -16.00
N GLU A 112 -8.43 -3.94 -16.57
CA GLU A 112 -8.53 -2.67 -15.84
C GLU A 112 -9.67 -2.65 -14.81
N LYS A 113 -10.69 -3.50 -14.99
CA LYS A 113 -11.85 -3.64 -14.10
C LYS A 113 -11.63 -4.66 -12.97
N THR A 114 -10.49 -5.37 -12.93
CA THR A 114 -10.25 -6.38 -11.89
C THR A 114 -9.99 -5.72 -10.55
N LYS A 115 -10.79 -6.06 -9.55
CA LYS A 115 -10.61 -5.60 -8.17
C LYS A 115 -9.57 -6.49 -7.48
N TYR A 116 -8.45 -5.91 -7.07
CA TYR A 116 -7.42 -6.57 -6.29
C TYR A 116 -7.66 -6.36 -4.81
N ASP A 117 -7.60 -7.45 -4.02
CA ASP A 117 -7.74 -7.39 -2.57
C ASP A 117 -6.50 -6.77 -1.92
N TYR A 118 -5.33 -7.06 -2.49
CA TYR A 118 -4.06 -6.54 -2.02
C TYR A 118 -3.29 -5.83 -3.13
N LYS A 119 -2.87 -4.58 -2.88
CA LYS A 119 -2.09 -3.76 -3.82
C LYS A 119 -0.77 -3.36 -3.18
N PHE A 120 0.32 -3.91 -3.71
CA PHE A 120 1.69 -3.64 -3.26
C PHE A 120 2.49 -2.82 -4.27
N ILE A 121 1.83 -2.00 -5.05
CA ILE A 121 2.40 -1.06 -6.02
C ILE A 121 2.23 0.37 -5.53
N LEU A 122 3.21 1.21 -5.82
CA LEU A 122 3.23 2.62 -5.39
C LEU A 122 2.68 3.58 -6.44
N ASP A 123 2.80 3.19 -7.71
CA ASP A 123 2.38 3.98 -8.85
C ASP A 123 1.12 3.40 -9.48
N SER A 124 0.36 4.24 -10.19
CA SER A 124 -0.81 3.81 -10.97
C SER A 124 -0.40 3.13 -12.28
N ASP A 125 0.90 3.08 -12.55
CA ASP A 125 1.45 2.41 -13.72
C ASP A 125 1.59 0.92 -13.44
N PHE A 126 0.76 0.12 -14.12
CA PHE A 126 0.75 -1.33 -14.04
C PHE A 126 1.78 -1.98 -14.98
N GLU A 127 2.55 -1.19 -15.70
CA GLU A 127 3.60 -1.69 -16.57
C GLU A 127 4.65 -2.45 -15.75
N ASN A 128 5.01 -3.65 -16.21
CA ASN A 128 5.91 -4.57 -15.48
C ASN A 128 5.40 -5.04 -14.11
N SER A 129 4.09 -4.95 -13.85
CA SER A 129 3.47 -5.54 -12.66
C SER A 129 3.06 -6.98 -12.92
N TYR A 130 2.96 -7.74 -11.83
CA TYR A 130 2.49 -9.12 -11.82
C TYR A 130 1.27 -9.23 -10.93
N VAL A 131 0.35 -10.09 -11.35
CA VAL A 131 -0.85 -10.44 -10.59
C VAL A 131 -0.69 -11.87 -10.12
N GLY A 132 -0.93 -12.08 -8.84
CA GLY A 132 -1.00 -13.41 -8.25
C GLY A 132 -2.38 -13.67 -7.66
N GLU A 133 -2.75 -14.93 -7.67
CA GLU A 133 -3.92 -15.45 -6.97
C GLU A 133 -3.46 -16.45 -5.93
N PHE A 134 -4.06 -16.38 -4.76
CA PHE A 134 -3.84 -17.33 -3.71
C PHE A 134 -5.16 -17.79 -3.09
N GLU A 135 -5.15 -18.99 -2.55
CA GLU A 135 -6.27 -19.58 -1.84
C GLU A 135 -5.88 -19.77 -0.37
N ARG A 136 -6.74 -19.28 0.52
CA ARG A 136 -6.62 -19.49 1.96
C ARG A 136 -8.00 -19.77 2.54
N GLU A 137 -8.15 -20.91 3.23
CA GLU A 137 -9.43 -21.31 3.83
C GLU A 137 -10.59 -21.38 2.83
N GLY A 138 -10.32 -21.83 1.59
CA GLY A 138 -11.33 -21.90 0.51
C GLY A 138 -11.68 -20.53 -0.10
N LYS A 139 -10.98 -19.47 0.23
CA LYS A 139 -11.19 -18.12 -0.28
C LYS A 139 -10.10 -17.73 -1.26
N HIS A 140 -10.51 -17.36 -2.46
CA HIS A 140 -9.61 -16.83 -3.49
C HIS A 140 -9.41 -15.33 -3.30
N SER A 141 -8.16 -14.88 -3.34
CA SER A 141 -7.81 -13.47 -3.25
C SER A 141 -6.73 -13.11 -4.27
N LEU A 142 -6.85 -11.90 -4.81
CA LEU A 142 -5.94 -11.39 -5.83
C LEU A 142 -4.99 -10.35 -5.23
N PHE A 143 -3.72 -10.47 -5.56
CA PHE A 143 -2.72 -9.47 -5.22
C PHE A 143 -1.95 -8.99 -6.45
N ILE A 144 -1.52 -7.72 -6.42
CA ILE A 144 -0.69 -7.12 -7.46
C ILE A 144 0.57 -6.52 -6.87
N PHE A 145 1.72 -6.77 -7.52
CA PHE A 145 3.04 -6.29 -7.09
C PHE A 145 3.97 -6.10 -8.28
N LYS A 146 5.11 -5.45 -8.06
CA LYS A 146 6.08 -5.10 -9.13
C LYS A 146 7.47 -5.64 -8.76
N PRO A 147 7.70 -6.97 -8.93
CA PRO A 147 8.97 -7.61 -8.60
C PRO A 147 10.03 -7.37 -9.67
N SER A 148 11.32 -7.56 -9.31
CA SER A 148 12.40 -7.69 -10.28
C SER A 148 12.31 -9.00 -11.07
N SER A 149 13.05 -9.05 -12.19
CA SER A 149 13.15 -10.28 -13.00
C SER A 149 13.75 -11.44 -12.20
N GLN A 150 14.65 -11.16 -11.26
CA GLN A 150 15.24 -12.17 -10.40
C GLN A 150 14.20 -12.76 -9.46
N MET A 151 13.44 -11.90 -8.78
CA MET A 151 12.39 -12.33 -7.83
C MET A 151 11.29 -13.14 -8.51
N ILE A 152 10.82 -12.72 -9.69
CA ILE A 152 9.77 -13.46 -10.40
C ILE A 152 10.24 -14.84 -10.85
N ASN A 153 11.51 -14.99 -11.25
CA ASN A 153 12.07 -16.28 -11.61
C ASN A 153 12.10 -17.23 -10.43
N GLU A 154 12.48 -16.74 -9.23
CA GLU A 154 12.49 -17.55 -8.01
C GLU A 154 11.06 -17.92 -7.57
N ILE A 155 10.10 -16.99 -7.65
CA ILE A 155 8.69 -17.28 -7.36
C ILE A 155 8.19 -18.38 -8.32
N ASN A 156 8.40 -18.25 -9.62
CA ASN A 156 7.94 -19.23 -10.60
C ASN A 156 8.57 -20.61 -10.43
N ARG A 157 9.80 -20.70 -9.93
CA ARG A 157 10.45 -21.99 -9.61
C ARG A 157 9.78 -22.70 -8.43
N ASN A 158 9.28 -21.94 -7.46
CA ASN A 158 8.69 -22.47 -6.26
C ASN A 158 7.18 -22.71 -6.36
N VAL A 159 6.45 -21.93 -7.16
CA VAL A 159 5.01 -22.10 -7.41
C VAL A 159 4.70 -23.24 -8.38
N LYS A 160 5.64 -23.61 -9.27
CA LYS A 160 5.46 -24.71 -10.25
C LYS A 160 5.71 -26.11 -9.69
N LYS A 161 5.96 -26.26 -8.42
CA LYS A 161 6.09 -27.57 -7.76
C LYS A 161 4.84 -27.87 -6.96
#